data_ca6c9c111f83b24dc53b03e0ba8311e1
#
_entry.id   ca6c9c111f83b24dc53b03e0ba8311e1
#
_cell.length_a   1.000
_cell.length_b   1.000
_cell.length_c   1.000
_cell.angle_alpha   90.00
_cell.angle_beta   90.00
_cell.angle_gamma   90.00
#
_symmetry.space_group_name_H-M   'P 1'
#
loop_
_entity.id
_entity.type
_entity.pdbx_description
1 polymer ?
#
loop_
_entity_poly.entity_id
_entity_poly.type
_entity_poly.pdbx_seq_one_letter_code
_entity_poly.pdbx_strand_id
1 'polypeptide(L)'
;MASWPALKAAGLLQLHSRRSANVNDHPDDKRSPYSIAWRDQFQVGIAQVDAEHKRLFSLVKSLCLETANETVEELLEYVVLHFTHEQELMERSGYPAFDQHLKLHEDFGAHVADFLGSGEAWSEERVQELRRFLNRWLIGHILTHDLRFGKWYAELKDKRVAQEAAAVVTPAKAKGFWARLFG
;
A
#
# COMPACT_ATOMS: atom_id res chain seq x y z
N MET A 1 -1.57 -9.79 21.18
CA MET A 1 -1.33 -8.95 19.99
C MET A 1 -0.79 -9.85 18.90
N ALA A 2 -1.59 -10.17 17.91
CA ALA A 2 -1.15 -10.97 16.76
C ALA A 2 -0.30 -10.07 15.85
N SER A 3 1.00 -10.30 15.83
CA SER A 3 1.90 -9.60 14.92
C SER A 3 1.69 -10.11 13.48
N TRP A 4 2.04 -9.29 12.50
CA TRP A 4 2.04 -9.64 11.07
C TRP A 4 2.60 -11.05 10.72
N PRO A 5 3.63 -11.58 11.44
CA PRO A 5 4.01 -12.99 11.35
C PRO A 5 2.92 -13.97 11.78
N ALA A 6 1.97 -13.57 12.61
CA ALA A 6 0.92 -14.48 13.09
C ALA A 6 -0.19 -14.72 12.04
N LEU A 7 -0.44 -13.80 11.13
CA LEU A 7 -1.30 -14.02 9.96
C LEU A 7 -0.70 -15.06 9.00
N LYS A 8 0.64 -15.08 8.87
CA LYS A 8 1.37 -16.14 8.15
C LYS A 8 1.32 -17.49 8.88
N ALA A 9 1.38 -17.49 10.23
CA ALA A 9 1.39 -18.69 11.05
C ALA A 9 0.01 -19.32 11.24
N ALA A 10 -1.07 -18.57 11.07
CA ALA A 10 -2.45 -19.05 11.24
C ALA A 10 -2.98 -19.90 10.07
N GLY A 11 -2.11 -20.32 9.12
CA GLY A 11 -2.50 -21.23 8.02
C GLY A 11 -3.40 -20.61 6.95
N LEU A 12 -3.66 -19.31 7.00
CA LEU A 12 -4.43 -18.58 5.98
C LEU A 12 -3.67 -18.39 4.65
N LEU A 13 -2.40 -18.78 4.60
CA LEU A 13 -1.52 -18.63 3.44
C LEU A 13 -1.01 -19.96 2.88
N GLN A 14 -1.74 -21.06 3.06
CA GLN A 14 -1.44 -22.31 2.36
C GLN A 14 -2.51 -22.59 1.30
N LEU A 15 -2.45 -21.86 0.20
CA LEU A 15 -3.18 -22.29 -0.99
C LEU A 15 -2.35 -22.05 -2.24
N HIS A 16 -2.30 -23.15 -2.98
CA HIS A 16 -1.50 -23.37 -4.19
C HIS A 16 -1.97 -22.47 -5.34
N SER A 17 -0.97 -21.91 -6.01
CA SER A 17 -1.06 -21.34 -7.36
C SER A 17 -2.15 -22.02 -8.22
N ARG A 18 -3.26 -21.33 -8.44
CA ARG A 18 -4.19 -21.60 -9.54
C ARG A 18 -4.46 -20.33 -10.32
N ARG A 19 -4.14 -20.42 -11.59
CA ARG A 19 -4.32 -19.53 -12.73
C ARG A 19 -5.35 -18.42 -12.58
N SER A 20 -4.93 -17.23 -12.96
CA SER A 20 -5.75 -16.09 -13.36
C SER A 20 -6.98 -16.54 -14.16
N ALA A 21 -8.15 -16.42 -13.57
CA ALA A 21 -9.41 -16.43 -14.30
C ALA A 21 -9.71 -15.00 -14.76
N ASN A 22 -9.96 -14.89 -16.04
CA ASN A 22 -10.34 -13.68 -16.76
C ASN A 22 -11.62 -13.10 -16.13
N VAL A 23 -11.54 -11.90 -15.54
CA VAL A 23 -12.69 -11.19 -15.00
C VAL A 23 -13.43 -10.54 -16.18
N ASN A 24 -14.35 -11.30 -16.78
CA ASN A 24 -15.32 -10.78 -17.73
C ASN A 24 -16.57 -10.30 -16.99
N ASP A 25 -16.86 -9.03 -17.20
CA ASP A 25 -18.12 -8.30 -17.17
C ASP A 25 -19.37 -9.13 -16.77
N HIS A 26 -19.84 -8.89 -15.53
CA HIS A 26 -21.12 -9.44 -15.09
C HIS A 26 -22.21 -8.36 -15.26
N PRO A 27 -23.33 -8.64 -15.98
CA PRO A 27 -24.30 -7.61 -16.39
C PRO A 27 -25.28 -7.15 -15.30
N ASP A 28 -25.12 -7.54 -14.04
CA ASP A 28 -25.94 -7.06 -12.93
C ASP A 28 -25.12 -6.19 -11.96
N ASP A 29 -24.61 -5.05 -12.46
CA ASP A 29 -24.08 -3.96 -11.63
C ASP A 29 -25.25 -3.22 -10.93
N LYS A 30 -25.96 -3.87 -10.05
CA LYS A 30 -26.67 -3.19 -8.96
C LYS A 30 -25.58 -2.68 -8.01
N ARG A 31 -24.99 -1.56 -8.38
CA ARG A 31 -23.91 -0.90 -7.63
C ARG A 31 -24.30 -0.84 -6.17
N SER A 32 -23.65 -1.69 -5.37
CA SER A 32 -23.73 -1.55 -3.93
C SER A 32 -23.45 -0.09 -3.61
N PRO A 33 -24.28 0.60 -2.83
CA PRO A 33 -24.11 2.02 -2.50
C PRO A 33 -22.78 2.30 -1.82
N TYR A 34 -22.03 1.28 -1.48
CA TYR A 34 -20.71 1.32 -0.83
C TYR A 34 -19.56 0.95 -1.76
N SER A 35 -19.79 0.81 -3.08
CA SER A 35 -18.69 0.57 -4.04
C SER A 35 -18.02 1.90 -4.38
N ILE A 36 -16.78 2.06 -3.91
CA ILE A 36 -15.97 3.24 -4.21
C ILE A 36 -14.94 2.88 -5.26
N ALA A 37 -14.87 3.71 -6.31
CA ALA A 37 -13.88 3.58 -7.36
C ALA A 37 -12.67 4.49 -7.07
N TRP A 38 -11.52 4.13 -7.62
CA TRP A 38 -10.34 5.00 -7.64
C TRP A 38 -10.65 6.39 -8.20
N ARG A 39 -10.06 7.41 -7.62
CA ARG A 39 -10.11 8.80 -8.09
C ARG A 39 -8.72 9.41 -8.03
N ASP A 40 -8.43 10.37 -8.90
CA ASP A 40 -7.10 11.01 -8.99
C ASP A 40 -6.67 11.68 -7.67
N GLN A 41 -7.62 12.12 -6.87
CA GLN A 41 -7.34 12.67 -5.53
C GLN A 41 -6.70 11.68 -4.55
N PHE A 42 -6.72 10.37 -4.85
CA PHE A 42 -6.07 9.33 -4.05
C PHE A 42 -4.62 9.08 -4.49
N GLN A 43 -4.14 9.79 -5.52
CA GLN A 43 -2.80 9.61 -6.05
C GLN A 43 -1.75 10.15 -5.07
N VAL A 44 -0.87 9.26 -4.64
CA VAL A 44 0.22 9.53 -3.68
C VAL A 44 1.45 10.12 -4.39
N GLY A 45 1.57 9.90 -5.70
CA GLY A 45 2.69 10.35 -6.52
C GLY A 45 3.87 9.37 -6.54
N ILE A 46 3.68 8.14 -6.03
CA ILE A 46 4.63 7.03 -6.12
C ILE A 46 3.99 5.97 -7.01
N ALA A 47 4.47 5.84 -8.24
CA ALA A 47 3.81 5.08 -9.30
C ALA A 47 3.45 3.63 -8.90
N GLN A 48 4.34 2.94 -8.19
CA GLN A 48 4.10 1.59 -7.70
C GLN A 48 2.97 1.57 -6.67
N VAL A 49 3.03 2.43 -5.65
CA VAL A 49 2.01 2.55 -4.60
C VAL A 49 0.65 2.90 -5.18
N ASP A 50 0.62 3.87 -6.13
CA ASP A 50 -0.62 4.26 -6.82
C ASP A 50 -1.24 3.11 -7.63
N ALA A 51 -0.42 2.28 -8.28
CA ALA A 51 -0.89 1.10 -9.00
C ALA A 51 -1.46 0.04 -8.05
N GLU A 52 -0.81 -0.16 -6.91
CA GLU A 52 -1.24 -1.10 -5.88
C GLU A 52 -2.56 -0.64 -5.23
N HIS A 53 -2.71 0.64 -4.92
CA HIS A 53 -3.97 1.21 -4.44
C HIS A 53 -5.12 0.97 -5.42
N LYS A 54 -4.90 1.20 -6.72
CA LYS A 54 -5.92 0.93 -7.77
C LYS A 54 -6.36 -0.53 -7.74
N ARG A 55 -5.43 -1.47 -7.57
CA ARG A 55 -5.75 -2.90 -7.46
C ARG A 55 -6.56 -3.19 -6.20
N LEU A 56 -6.19 -2.62 -5.04
CA LEU A 56 -6.95 -2.77 -3.79
C LEU A 56 -8.39 -2.27 -3.94
N PHE A 57 -8.62 -1.09 -4.55
CA PHE A 57 -9.97 -0.62 -4.86
C PHE A 57 -10.75 -1.59 -5.75
N SER A 58 -10.09 -2.18 -6.75
CA SER A 58 -10.71 -3.17 -7.63
C SER A 58 -11.12 -4.42 -6.87
N LEU A 59 -10.27 -4.95 -5.99
CA LEU A 59 -10.54 -6.13 -5.18
C LEU A 59 -11.69 -5.89 -4.18
N VAL A 60 -11.69 -4.74 -3.49
CA VAL A 60 -12.79 -4.37 -2.60
C VAL A 60 -14.12 -4.23 -3.37
N LYS A 61 -14.07 -3.71 -4.59
CA LYS A 61 -15.25 -3.59 -5.47
C LYS A 61 -15.78 -4.96 -5.90
N SER A 62 -14.92 -5.94 -6.18
CA SER A 62 -15.32 -7.28 -6.63
C SER A 62 -15.84 -8.19 -5.52
N LEU A 63 -15.76 -7.78 -4.25
CA LEU A 63 -16.22 -8.58 -3.12
C LEU A 63 -17.74 -8.79 -3.20
N CYS A 64 -18.16 -10.05 -3.33
CA CYS A 64 -19.56 -10.46 -3.35
C CYS A 64 -19.75 -11.79 -2.60
N LEU A 65 -20.99 -12.16 -2.28
CA LEU A 65 -21.28 -13.33 -1.47
C LEU A 65 -20.79 -14.63 -2.13
N GLU A 66 -20.99 -14.76 -3.45
CA GLU A 66 -20.69 -15.96 -4.23
C GLU A 66 -19.19 -16.29 -4.24
N THR A 67 -18.34 -15.28 -4.17
CA THR A 67 -16.87 -15.41 -4.21
C THR A 67 -16.17 -14.85 -2.99
N ALA A 68 -16.89 -14.72 -1.86
CA ALA A 68 -16.37 -14.02 -0.68
C ALA A 68 -15.05 -14.62 -0.17
N ASN A 69 -14.95 -15.95 -0.07
CA ASN A 69 -13.74 -16.61 0.40
C ASN A 69 -12.54 -16.33 -0.51
N GLU A 70 -12.69 -16.57 -1.82
CA GLU A 70 -11.63 -16.42 -2.82
C GLU A 70 -11.22 -14.95 -2.95
N THR A 71 -12.19 -14.03 -2.96
CA THR A 71 -11.91 -12.60 -3.09
C THR A 71 -11.22 -12.03 -1.84
N VAL A 72 -11.62 -12.47 -0.65
CA VAL A 72 -10.98 -12.07 0.61
C VAL A 72 -9.56 -12.62 0.68
N GLU A 73 -9.33 -13.86 0.29
CA GLU A 73 -7.99 -14.45 0.23
C GLU A 73 -7.07 -13.64 -0.70
N GLU A 74 -7.50 -13.38 -1.94
CA GLU A 74 -6.74 -12.56 -2.90
C GLU A 74 -6.48 -11.15 -2.37
N LEU A 75 -7.48 -10.53 -1.74
CA LEU A 75 -7.36 -9.21 -1.15
C LEU A 75 -6.31 -9.19 -0.02
N LEU A 76 -6.32 -10.18 0.86
CA LEU A 76 -5.36 -10.26 1.97
C LEU A 76 -3.93 -10.49 1.48
N GLU A 77 -3.73 -11.40 0.52
CA GLU A 77 -2.42 -11.60 -0.11
C GLU A 77 -1.89 -10.28 -0.71
N TYR A 78 -2.77 -9.57 -1.40
CA TYR A 78 -2.39 -8.31 -2.03
C TYR A 78 -2.13 -7.18 -1.03
N VAL A 79 -2.89 -7.10 0.07
CA VAL A 79 -2.63 -6.18 1.19
C VAL A 79 -1.25 -6.45 1.80
N VAL A 80 -0.88 -7.72 2.01
CA VAL A 80 0.45 -8.09 2.52
C VAL A 80 1.55 -7.59 1.59
N LEU A 81 1.39 -7.80 0.29
CA LEU A 81 2.34 -7.36 -0.72
C LEU A 81 2.50 -5.84 -0.71
N HIS A 82 1.40 -5.11 -0.77
CA HIS A 82 1.35 -3.66 -0.76
C HIS A 82 2.01 -3.07 0.50
N PHE A 83 1.60 -3.51 1.68
CA PHE A 83 2.18 -3.03 2.94
C PHE A 83 3.69 -3.31 3.03
N THR A 84 4.13 -4.48 2.55
CA THR A 84 5.55 -4.81 2.51
C THR A 84 6.33 -3.84 1.63
N HIS A 85 5.86 -3.57 0.41
CA HIS A 85 6.53 -2.65 -0.52
C HIS A 85 6.58 -1.23 0.03
N GLU A 86 5.49 -0.77 0.62
CA GLU A 86 5.42 0.58 1.18
C GLU A 86 6.33 0.74 2.39
N GLN A 87 6.32 -0.23 3.31
CA GLN A 87 7.21 -0.26 4.47
C GLN A 87 8.68 -0.28 4.08
N GLU A 88 9.07 -1.12 3.12
CA GLU A 88 10.45 -1.14 2.60
C GLU A 88 10.85 0.20 1.97
N LEU A 89 9.93 0.87 1.29
CA LEU A 89 10.21 2.17 0.70
C LEU A 89 10.38 3.25 1.77
N MET A 90 9.54 3.25 2.80
CA MET A 90 9.64 4.16 3.95
C MET A 90 10.94 3.95 4.72
N GLU A 91 11.28 2.71 5.04
CA GLU A 91 12.50 2.35 5.76
C GLU A 91 13.75 2.79 4.98
N ARG A 92 13.87 2.40 3.70
CA ARG A 92 15.02 2.78 2.84
C ARG A 92 15.15 4.27 2.63
N SER A 93 14.04 5.00 2.64
CA SER A 93 14.05 6.46 2.49
C SER A 93 14.29 7.21 3.80
N GLY A 94 14.17 6.55 4.95
CA GLY A 94 14.29 7.15 6.27
C GLY A 94 13.08 8.02 6.64
N TYR A 95 11.86 7.56 6.30
CA TYR A 95 10.65 8.31 6.59
C TYR A 95 10.44 8.51 8.10
N PRO A 96 10.32 9.76 8.61
CA PRO A 96 10.32 10.02 10.05
C PRO A 96 9.12 9.44 10.80
N ALA A 97 7.99 9.20 10.11
CA ALA A 97 6.77 8.65 10.71
C ALA A 97 6.59 7.15 10.40
N PHE A 98 7.67 6.43 10.06
CA PHE A 98 7.64 5.01 9.71
C PHE A 98 6.96 4.15 10.78
N ASP A 99 7.40 4.26 12.04
CA ASP A 99 6.85 3.43 13.14
C ASP A 99 5.36 3.66 13.37
N GLN A 100 4.91 4.93 13.23
CA GLN A 100 3.50 5.27 13.35
C GLN A 100 2.68 4.67 12.19
N HIS A 101 3.22 4.69 10.99
CA HIS A 101 2.59 4.12 9.80
C HIS A 101 2.49 2.60 9.89
N LEU A 102 3.59 1.93 10.29
CA LEU A 102 3.64 0.50 10.55
C LEU A 102 2.54 0.07 11.53
N LYS A 103 2.36 0.82 12.62
CA LYS A 103 1.32 0.56 13.61
C LYS A 103 -0.09 0.59 13.02
N LEU A 104 -0.38 1.48 12.07
CA LEU A 104 -1.69 1.53 11.40
C LEU A 104 -1.94 0.28 10.55
N HIS A 105 -0.92 -0.24 9.87
CA HIS A 105 -1.00 -1.49 9.11
C HIS A 105 -1.22 -2.69 10.04
N GLU A 106 -0.55 -2.72 11.19
CA GLU A 106 -0.73 -3.77 12.21
C GLU A 106 -2.16 -3.76 12.78
N ASP A 107 -2.68 -2.58 13.11
CA ASP A 107 -4.03 -2.41 13.64
C ASP A 107 -5.10 -2.81 12.62
N PHE A 108 -4.89 -2.50 11.34
CA PHE A 108 -5.73 -2.99 10.25
C PHE A 108 -5.72 -4.52 10.19
N GLY A 109 -4.53 -5.13 10.19
CA GLY A 109 -4.39 -6.59 10.15
C GLY A 109 -5.07 -7.28 11.33
N ALA A 110 -4.95 -6.73 12.54
CA ALA A 110 -5.62 -7.23 13.73
C ALA A 110 -7.15 -7.17 13.58
N HIS A 111 -7.68 -6.05 13.12
CA HIS A 111 -9.13 -5.89 12.92
C HIS A 111 -9.69 -6.88 11.88
N VAL A 112 -8.99 -7.07 10.76
CA VAL A 112 -9.41 -8.04 9.74
C VAL A 112 -9.33 -9.47 10.28
N ALA A 113 -8.28 -9.80 11.03
CA ALA A 113 -8.14 -11.11 11.66
C ALA A 113 -9.27 -11.39 12.66
N ASP A 114 -9.65 -10.42 13.48
CA ASP A 114 -10.78 -10.54 14.43
C ASP A 114 -12.10 -10.73 13.68
N PHE A 115 -12.34 -9.95 12.62
CA PHE A 115 -13.53 -10.08 11.78
C PHE A 115 -13.66 -11.47 11.17
N LEU A 116 -12.60 -12.00 10.57
CA LEU A 116 -12.60 -13.33 9.94
C LEU A 116 -12.62 -14.46 10.98
N GLY A 117 -11.96 -14.26 12.12
CA GLY A 117 -11.85 -15.23 13.21
C GLY A 117 -13.16 -15.47 13.99
N SER A 118 -14.20 -14.67 13.75
CA SER A 118 -15.51 -14.88 14.40
C SER A 118 -16.18 -16.22 14.04
N GLY A 119 -15.75 -16.85 12.92
CA GLY A 119 -16.29 -18.12 12.45
C GLY A 119 -17.71 -18.04 11.88
N GLU A 120 -18.27 -16.84 11.75
CA GLU A 120 -19.58 -16.64 11.14
C GLU A 120 -19.58 -16.94 9.65
N ALA A 121 -20.63 -17.59 9.15
CA ALA A 121 -20.79 -17.83 7.73
C ALA A 121 -20.95 -16.52 6.94
N TRP A 122 -20.54 -16.53 5.68
CA TRP A 122 -20.79 -15.40 4.79
C TRP A 122 -22.29 -15.19 4.57
N SER A 123 -22.71 -13.94 4.63
CA SER A 123 -24.03 -13.43 4.27
C SER A 123 -23.86 -12.11 3.54
N GLU A 124 -24.91 -11.63 2.87
CA GLU A 124 -24.88 -10.31 2.23
C GLU A 124 -24.54 -9.20 3.22
N GLU A 125 -25.07 -9.24 4.42
CA GLU A 125 -24.81 -8.27 5.48
C GLU A 125 -23.34 -8.27 5.87
N ARG A 126 -22.75 -9.44 6.03
CA ARG A 126 -21.34 -9.62 6.41
C ARG A 126 -20.40 -9.16 5.30
N VAL A 127 -20.73 -9.46 4.04
CA VAL A 127 -19.98 -8.93 2.86
C VAL A 127 -20.04 -7.41 2.82
N GLN A 128 -21.22 -6.82 3.03
CA GLN A 128 -21.37 -5.36 3.05
C GLN A 128 -20.66 -4.71 4.24
N GLU A 129 -20.62 -5.35 5.39
CA GLU A 129 -19.90 -4.88 6.57
C GLU A 129 -18.39 -4.81 6.27
N LEU A 130 -17.82 -5.91 5.77
CA LEU A 130 -16.40 -5.95 5.39
C LEU A 130 -16.09 -4.89 4.32
N ARG A 131 -16.91 -4.79 3.27
CA ARG A 131 -16.73 -3.80 2.22
C ARG A 131 -16.75 -2.36 2.75
N ARG A 132 -17.67 -2.03 3.64
CA ARG A 132 -17.74 -0.71 4.29
C ARG A 132 -16.48 -0.41 5.11
N PHE A 133 -16.02 -1.39 5.89
CA PHE A 133 -14.79 -1.27 6.67
C PHE A 133 -13.59 -1.01 5.76
N LEU A 134 -13.37 -1.89 4.76
CA LEU A 134 -12.24 -1.82 3.84
C LEU A 134 -12.19 -0.48 3.08
N ASN A 135 -13.33 -0.03 2.53
CA ASN A 135 -13.41 1.25 1.82
C ASN A 135 -13.09 2.44 2.73
N ARG A 136 -13.67 2.46 3.93
CA ARG A 136 -13.44 3.54 4.89
C ARG A 136 -11.98 3.61 5.31
N TRP A 137 -11.42 2.45 5.63
CA TRP A 137 -10.02 2.36 6.05
C TRP A 137 -9.09 2.77 4.91
N LEU A 138 -9.23 2.18 3.73
CA LEU A 138 -8.36 2.43 2.57
C LEU A 138 -8.35 3.92 2.20
N ILE A 139 -9.53 4.54 2.08
CA ILE A 139 -9.61 5.97 1.75
C ILE A 139 -9.01 6.83 2.85
N GLY A 140 -9.34 6.57 4.10
CA GLY A 140 -8.83 7.32 5.24
C GLY A 140 -7.31 7.22 5.36
N HIS A 141 -6.77 6.01 5.17
CA HIS A 141 -5.34 5.74 5.20
C HIS A 141 -4.60 6.47 4.08
N ILE A 142 -5.03 6.31 2.84
CA ILE A 142 -4.43 6.98 1.67
C ILE A 142 -4.44 8.50 1.85
N LEU A 143 -5.59 9.09 2.15
CA LEU A 143 -5.75 10.55 2.22
C LEU A 143 -5.00 11.19 3.39
N THR A 144 -4.73 10.43 4.46
CA THR A 144 -4.12 10.98 5.68
C THR A 144 -2.65 10.60 5.80
N HIS A 145 -2.30 9.35 5.50
CA HIS A 145 -0.98 8.79 5.79
C HIS A 145 -0.12 8.64 4.53
N ASP A 146 -0.61 7.99 3.50
CA ASP A 146 0.16 7.73 2.28
C ASP A 146 0.42 9.00 1.48
N LEU A 147 -0.56 9.91 1.39
CA LEU A 147 -0.36 11.24 0.79
C LEU A 147 0.70 12.05 1.54
N ARG A 148 0.77 11.93 2.86
CA ARG A 148 1.81 12.58 3.65
C ARG A 148 3.18 12.00 3.36
N PHE A 149 3.26 10.67 3.28
CA PHE A 149 4.49 9.99 2.88
C PHE A 149 4.92 10.39 1.46
N GLY A 150 4.01 10.35 0.48
CA GLY A 150 4.28 10.72 -0.90
C GLY A 150 4.84 12.13 -1.05
N LYS A 151 4.28 13.12 -0.36
CA LYS A 151 4.78 14.50 -0.32
C LYS A 151 6.20 14.57 0.22
N TRP A 152 6.44 13.95 1.38
CA TRP A 152 7.77 13.89 2.00
C TRP A 152 8.79 13.20 1.09
N TYR A 153 8.40 12.10 0.44
CA TYR A 153 9.26 11.35 -0.47
C TYR A 153 9.65 12.15 -1.72
N ALA A 154 8.70 12.91 -2.30
CA ALA A 154 8.96 13.81 -3.41
C ALA A 154 9.97 14.90 -3.02
N GLU A 155 9.78 15.56 -1.87
CA GLU A 155 10.72 16.57 -1.36
C GLU A 155 12.14 15.99 -1.12
N LEU A 156 12.22 14.75 -0.63
CA LEU A 156 13.51 14.06 -0.45
C LEU A 156 14.21 13.83 -1.79
N LYS A 157 13.47 13.42 -2.83
CA LYS A 157 14.03 13.23 -4.19
C LYS A 157 14.53 14.54 -4.76
N ASP A 158 13.77 15.61 -4.64
CA ASP A 158 14.15 16.94 -5.13
C ASP A 158 15.43 17.45 -4.44
N LYS A 159 15.54 17.27 -3.13
CA LYS A 159 16.77 17.63 -2.38
C LYS A 159 17.98 16.83 -2.83
N ARG A 160 17.82 15.52 -3.10
CA ARG A 160 18.92 14.68 -3.61
C ARG A 160 19.39 15.13 -4.99
N VAL A 161 18.47 15.37 -5.91
CA VAL A 161 18.78 15.88 -7.25
C VAL A 161 19.50 17.23 -7.18
N ALA A 162 19.04 18.15 -6.34
CA ALA A 162 19.70 19.45 -6.15
C ALA A 162 21.12 19.32 -5.56
N GLN A 163 21.32 18.40 -4.61
CA GLN A 163 22.64 18.14 -4.03
C GLN A 163 23.62 17.53 -5.05
N GLU A 164 23.16 16.58 -5.86
CA GLU A 164 23.95 15.98 -6.94
C GLU A 164 24.33 17.02 -7.98
N ALA A 165 23.39 17.87 -8.40
CA ALA A 165 23.67 18.96 -9.33
C ALA A 165 24.69 19.96 -8.76
N ALA A 166 24.59 20.33 -7.48
CA ALA A 166 25.54 21.23 -6.83
C ALA A 166 26.93 20.59 -6.68
N ALA A 167 27.02 19.28 -6.46
CA ALA A 167 28.30 18.57 -6.38
C ALA A 167 29.03 18.51 -7.73
N VAL A 168 28.30 18.45 -8.84
CA VAL A 168 28.85 18.47 -10.20
C VAL A 168 29.38 19.88 -10.57
N VAL A 169 28.76 20.94 -10.06
CA VAL A 169 29.12 22.34 -10.36
C VAL A 169 30.29 22.84 -9.51
N THR A 170 30.66 22.20 -8.41
CA THR A 170 31.88 22.51 -7.66
C THR A 170 33.09 21.92 -8.38
N PRO A 171 33.90 22.74 -9.17
CA PRO A 171 35.15 22.24 -9.71
C PRO A 171 36.00 21.85 -8.51
N ALA A 172 36.58 20.66 -8.55
CA ALA A 172 37.65 20.29 -7.64
C ALA A 172 38.63 21.45 -7.63
N LYS A 173 38.72 22.19 -6.50
CA LYS A 173 39.70 23.25 -6.34
C LYS A 173 41.02 22.61 -6.69
N ALA A 174 41.55 22.96 -7.83
CA ALA A 174 42.92 22.65 -8.24
C ALA A 174 43.86 23.29 -7.21
N LYS A 175 43.94 22.68 -6.04
CA LYS A 175 44.99 22.98 -5.07
C LYS A 175 46.27 22.34 -5.63
N GLY A 176 47.14 23.13 -6.15
CA GLY A 176 48.53 22.71 -6.18
C GLY A 176 49.23 22.61 -7.54
N PHE A 177 48.76 23.26 -8.60
CA PHE A 177 49.61 23.33 -9.81
C PHE A 177 50.50 24.56 -9.85
N TRP A 178 50.10 25.67 -9.25
CA TRP A 178 50.88 26.95 -9.29
C TRP A 178 51.95 27.07 -8.21
N ALA A 179 51.95 26.23 -7.17
CA ALA A 179 52.96 26.30 -6.11
C ALA A 179 54.32 25.62 -6.48
N ARG A 180 54.43 25.00 -7.65
CA ARG A 180 55.66 24.32 -8.08
C ARG A 180 56.45 25.08 -9.17
N LEU A 181 55.94 26.22 -9.63
CA LEU A 181 56.60 26.97 -10.74
C LEU A 181 57.30 28.26 -10.29
N PHE A 182 57.14 28.70 -9.04
CA PHE A 182 57.75 29.91 -8.48
C PHE A 182 58.24 29.73 -7.03
N GLY A 183 58.76 28.55 -6.69
CA GLY A 183 59.48 28.32 -5.45
C GLY A 183 60.93 27.90 -5.72
#